data_0434818d2d626b8decc214dc28c88e77
#
_entry.id   0434818d2d626b8decc214dc28c88e77
#
_cell.length_a   1.000
_cell.length_b   1.000
_cell.length_c   1.000
_cell.angle_alpha   90.00
_cell.angle_beta   90.00
_cell.angle_gamma   90.00
#
_symmetry.space_group_name_H-M   'P 1'
#
loop_
_entity.id
_entity.type
_entity.pdbx_description
1 polymer ?
#
loop_
_entity_poly.entity_id
_entity_poly.type
_entity_poly.pdbx_seq_one_letter_code
_entity_poly.pdbx_strand_id
1 'polypeptide(L)'
;AGPTADGSNPRPRGVSAEMPTRDESRHVDRDASRSKPGDRVGPYKLLELIGEGGFGTVWLAERREPMVQRVAIKIIKPGMDSKAVVARFEQERQALAVMDHPNVAKVFDGGVTERGLPYFVMEHVAGEPITNFCDRHRYTIRQRLELFISVCDAVQHAHMKGIIHRDLKPSNVLAEMVDGK
;
A
#
# COMPACT_ATOMS: atom_id res chain seq x y z
N ALA A 1 37.49 -0.46 -78.79
CA ALA A 1 36.33 -0.97 -79.52
C ALA A 1 35.44 -1.71 -78.48
N GLY A 2 34.30 -1.20 -78.16
CA GLY A 2 33.32 -1.84 -77.40
C GLY A 2 32.18 -0.87 -77.07
N PRO A 3 30.97 -1.21 -77.31
CA PRO A 3 29.85 -0.28 -77.30
C PRO A 3 29.19 -0.04 -75.95
N THR A 4 28.70 1.14 -75.82
CA THR A 4 27.76 1.64 -74.88
C THR A 4 26.41 0.87 -74.88
N ALA A 5 25.86 0.56 -73.80
CA ALA A 5 24.46 0.19 -73.63
C ALA A 5 23.81 1.04 -72.54
N ASP A 6 22.96 1.89 -73.00
CA ASP A 6 21.92 2.59 -72.22
C ASP A 6 20.89 1.60 -71.76
N GLY A 7 20.52 1.68 -70.49
CA GLY A 7 19.51 0.84 -69.82
C GLY A 7 18.72 1.64 -68.84
N SER A 8 17.82 2.46 -69.35
CA SER A 8 16.79 3.14 -68.58
C SER A 8 15.86 2.12 -67.89
N ASN A 9 15.93 2.06 -66.57
CA ASN A 9 15.03 1.27 -65.73
C ASN A 9 13.93 2.19 -65.13
N PRO A 10 12.66 1.94 -65.37
CA PRO A 10 11.57 2.74 -64.83
C PRO A 10 11.36 2.43 -63.35
N ARG A 11 11.30 3.48 -62.54
CA ARG A 11 10.95 3.43 -61.11
C ARG A 11 9.48 2.97 -60.93
N PRO A 12 9.15 1.99 -60.06
CA PRO A 12 7.81 1.76 -59.64
C PRO A 12 7.34 2.87 -58.65
N ARG A 13 6.13 3.34 -58.87
CA ARG A 13 5.42 4.34 -58.09
C ARG A 13 5.20 3.80 -56.68
N GLY A 14 5.44 4.67 -55.68
CA GLY A 14 5.21 4.42 -54.27
C GLY A 14 3.77 4.08 -53.96
N VAL A 15 3.59 3.00 -53.26
CA VAL A 15 2.38 2.72 -52.50
C VAL A 15 2.62 3.28 -51.08
N SER A 16 1.90 4.35 -50.76
CA SER A 16 1.85 4.87 -49.40
C SER A 16 1.21 3.79 -48.50
N ALA A 17 2.06 3.11 -47.75
CA ALA A 17 1.58 2.33 -46.61
C ALA A 17 1.26 3.32 -45.47
N GLU A 18 0.01 3.59 -45.27
CA GLU A 18 -0.49 4.20 -44.03
C GLU A 18 -0.06 3.31 -42.85
N MET A 19 0.80 3.85 -42.00
CA MET A 19 1.06 3.26 -40.69
C MET A 19 -0.22 3.35 -39.89
N PRO A 20 -0.68 2.26 -39.26
CA PRO A 20 -1.76 2.34 -38.32
C PRO A 20 -1.33 3.18 -37.12
N THR A 21 -2.09 4.20 -36.85
CA THR A 21 -1.99 5.07 -35.68
C THR A 21 -1.96 4.25 -34.40
N ARG A 22 -1.02 4.63 -33.59
CA ARG A 22 -0.69 4.15 -32.27
C ARG A 22 -1.97 3.94 -31.44
N ASP A 23 -2.11 2.71 -31.00
CA ASP A 23 -3.08 2.16 -30.07
C ASP A 23 -3.45 3.13 -28.92
N GLU A 24 -4.60 3.80 -29.05
CA GLU A 24 -5.26 4.56 -27.98
C GLU A 24 -5.96 3.66 -26.95
N SER A 25 -5.88 2.34 -27.09
CA SER A 25 -6.60 1.36 -26.26
C SER A 25 -5.92 1.01 -24.93
N ARG A 26 -4.77 1.62 -24.59
CA ARG A 26 -4.06 1.31 -23.31
C ARG A 26 -4.35 2.25 -22.14
N HIS A 27 -5.28 3.19 -22.27
CA HIS A 27 -5.58 4.14 -21.20
C HIS A 27 -6.84 3.84 -20.39
N VAL A 28 -7.61 2.80 -20.74
CA VAL A 28 -8.98 2.61 -20.21
C VAL A 28 -9.04 1.77 -18.93
N ASP A 29 -8.01 0.99 -18.54
CA ASP A 29 -8.19 -0.01 -17.47
C ASP A 29 -7.36 0.18 -16.19
N ARG A 30 -6.61 1.27 -16.03
CA ARG A 30 -5.86 1.48 -14.77
C ARG A 30 -6.75 1.87 -13.59
N ASP A 31 -7.92 2.44 -13.84
CA ASP A 31 -8.84 2.88 -12.80
C ASP A 31 -9.83 1.79 -12.35
N ALA A 32 -10.16 0.86 -13.25
CA ALA A 32 -11.04 -0.28 -12.96
C ALA A 32 -10.38 -1.33 -12.05
N SER A 33 -9.05 -1.33 -11.91
CA SER A 33 -8.31 -2.29 -11.08
C SER A 33 -8.06 -1.80 -9.65
N ARG A 34 -8.39 -0.55 -9.32
CA ARG A 34 -8.22 0.02 -7.97
C ARG A 34 -9.43 -0.25 -7.09
N SER A 35 -9.19 -0.54 -5.83
CA SER A 35 -10.25 -0.61 -4.81
C SER A 35 -10.88 0.77 -4.60
N LYS A 36 -12.19 0.80 -4.30
CA LYS A 36 -12.98 2.03 -4.12
C LYS A 36 -13.76 1.95 -2.79
N PRO A 37 -14.16 3.09 -2.21
CA PRO A 37 -15.10 3.11 -1.11
C PRO A 37 -16.38 2.33 -1.49
N GLY A 38 -16.82 1.45 -0.60
CA GLY A 38 -17.96 0.57 -0.82
C GLY A 38 -17.63 -0.84 -1.32
N ASP A 39 -16.44 -1.06 -1.88
CA ASP A 39 -15.97 -2.39 -2.29
C ASP A 39 -15.89 -3.33 -1.06
N ARG A 40 -15.97 -4.65 -1.33
CA ARG A 40 -15.82 -5.67 -0.32
C ARG A 40 -14.49 -6.41 -0.45
N VAL A 41 -13.89 -6.70 0.69
CA VAL A 41 -12.70 -7.55 0.83
C VAL A 41 -13.03 -8.59 1.90
N GLY A 42 -13.39 -9.81 1.47
CA GLY A 42 -13.96 -10.80 2.37
C GLY A 42 -15.20 -10.26 3.08
N PRO A 43 -15.30 -10.39 4.43
CA PRO A 43 -16.44 -9.89 5.20
C PRO A 43 -16.41 -8.36 5.45
N TYR A 44 -15.36 -7.68 5.00
CA TYR A 44 -15.12 -6.26 5.27
C TYR A 44 -15.61 -5.38 4.13
N LYS A 45 -16.25 -4.25 4.44
CA LYS A 45 -16.60 -3.18 3.51
C LYS A 45 -15.60 -2.06 3.63
N LEU A 46 -14.95 -1.68 2.54
CA LEU A 46 -14.03 -0.54 2.48
C LEU A 46 -14.82 0.76 2.64
N LEU A 47 -14.38 1.65 3.51
CA LEU A 47 -15.03 2.92 3.80
C LEU A 47 -14.24 4.09 3.22
N GLU A 48 -12.96 4.19 3.55
CA GLU A 48 -12.11 5.33 3.23
C GLU A 48 -10.66 4.88 3.02
N LEU A 49 -9.96 5.50 2.07
CA LEU A 49 -8.53 5.33 1.88
C LEU A 49 -7.78 6.17 2.94
N ILE A 50 -7.14 5.52 3.90
CA ILE A 50 -6.43 6.18 5.00
C ILE A 50 -4.91 6.23 4.82
N GLY A 51 -4.37 5.51 3.85
CA GLY A 51 -2.95 5.52 3.53
C GLY A 51 -2.63 4.95 2.17
N GLU A 52 -1.62 5.52 1.52
CA GLU A 52 -1.11 5.02 0.25
C GLU A 52 0.42 5.05 0.26
N GLY A 53 1.03 3.90 -0.05
CA GLY A 53 2.48 3.72 -0.09
C GLY A 53 2.97 3.11 -1.40
N GLY A 54 4.28 2.86 -1.50
CA GLY A 54 4.89 2.29 -2.70
C GLY A 54 4.34 0.92 -3.08
N PHE A 55 4.02 0.07 -2.09
CA PHE A 55 3.63 -1.33 -2.32
C PHE A 55 2.13 -1.60 -2.16
N GLY A 56 1.38 -0.69 -1.56
CA GLY A 56 -0.02 -0.94 -1.25
C GLY A 56 -0.80 0.27 -0.81
N THR A 57 -2.08 0.03 -0.58
CA THR A 57 -3.04 0.98 -0.02
C THR A 57 -3.55 0.49 1.31
N VAL A 58 -3.83 1.40 2.24
CA VAL A 58 -4.43 1.11 3.54
C VAL A 58 -5.81 1.73 3.57
N TRP A 59 -6.80 0.93 3.89
CA TRP A 59 -8.20 1.29 3.91
C TRP A 59 -8.77 1.18 5.32
N LEU A 60 -9.52 2.18 5.75
CA LEU A 60 -10.49 2.01 6.82
C LEU A 60 -11.60 1.11 6.30
N ALA A 61 -11.95 0.07 7.03
CA ALA A 61 -12.99 -0.85 6.67
C ALA A 61 -13.86 -1.23 7.88
N GLU A 62 -15.05 -1.76 7.62
CA GLU A 62 -15.99 -2.18 8.62
C GLU A 62 -16.45 -3.62 8.34
N ARG A 63 -16.42 -4.45 9.37
CA ARG A 63 -17.13 -5.73 9.42
C ARG A 63 -18.38 -5.54 10.25
N ARG A 64 -19.53 -6.02 9.79
CA ARG A 64 -20.80 -5.90 10.52
C ARG A 64 -21.21 -7.15 11.27
N GLU A 65 -20.79 -8.31 10.79
CA GLU A 65 -21.15 -9.60 11.38
C GLU A 65 -19.89 -10.35 11.83
N PRO A 66 -19.95 -11.04 12.99
CA PRO A 66 -21.03 -11.11 13.97
C PRO A 66 -21.17 -9.84 14.84
N MET A 67 -20.20 -8.94 14.80
CA MET A 67 -20.19 -7.66 15.52
C MET A 67 -19.65 -6.56 14.63
N VAL A 68 -20.13 -5.34 14.84
CA VAL A 68 -19.56 -4.17 14.15
C VAL A 68 -18.14 -3.94 14.66
N GLN A 69 -17.19 -3.98 13.75
CA GLN A 69 -15.78 -3.74 14.03
C GLN A 69 -15.14 -2.91 12.93
N ARG A 70 -14.51 -1.80 13.30
CA ARG A 70 -13.65 -1.03 12.41
C ARG A 70 -12.25 -1.60 12.42
N VAL A 71 -11.66 -1.71 11.24
CA VAL A 71 -10.34 -2.29 11.01
C VAL A 71 -9.60 -1.48 9.96
N ALA A 72 -8.28 -1.61 9.92
CA ALA A 72 -7.47 -1.16 8.80
C ALA A 72 -7.15 -2.37 7.91
N ILE A 73 -7.30 -2.23 6.59
CA ILE A 73 -6.96 -3.28 5.63
C ILE A 73 -5.86 -2.76 4.71
N LYS A 74 -4.71 -3.44 4.73
CA LYS A 74 -3.63 -3.17 3.79
C LYS A 74 -3.73 -4.12 2.60
N ILE A 75 -3.79 -3.55 1.39
CA ILE A 75 -3.94 -4.31 0.13
C ILE A 75 -2.75 -3.97 -0.78
N ILE A 76 -2.13 -4.97 -1.38
CA ILE A 76 -1.08 -4.76 -2.40
C ILE A 76 -1.69 -4.06 -3.63
N LYS A 77 -0.97 -3.10 -4.21
CA LYS A 77 -1.39 -2.44 -5.45
C LYS A 77 -1.36 -3.40 -6.64
N PRO A 78 -2.32 -3.29 -7.56
CA PRO A 78 -2.27 -4.02 -8.84
C PRO A 78 -0.95 -3.75 -9.59
N GLY A 79 -0.38 -4.80 -10.18
CA GLY A 79 0.91 -4.71 -10.86
C GLY A 79 2.14 -4.69 -9.95
N MET A 80 1.94 -4.70 -8.62
CA MET A 80 2.99 -4.87 -7.60
C MET A 80 2.98 -6.29 -7.02
N ASP A 81 2.49 -7.26 -7.77
CA ASP A 81 2.33 -8.68 -7.41
C ASP A 81 3.56 -9.54 -7.75
N SER A 82 4.70 -8.89 -8.01
CA SER A 82 5.95 -9.64 -8.19
C SER A 82 6.27 -10.48 -6.95
N LYS A 83 6.89 -11.65 -7.15
CA LYS A 83 7.26 -12.57 -6.05
C LYS A 83 8.02 -11.86 -4.91
N ALA A 84 8.87 -10.89 -5.23
CA ALA A 84 9.64 -10.14 -4.23
C ALA A 84 8.75 -9.19 -3.41
N VAL A 85 7.76 -8.54 -4.02
CA VAL A 85 6.82 -7.66 -3.31
C VAL A 85 5.87 -8.47 -2.44
N VAL A 86 5.32 -9.56 -2.97
CA VAL A 86 4.46 -10.47 -2.21
C VAL A 86 5.22 -11.03 -1.00
N ALA A 87 6.47 -11.48 -1.18
CA ALA A 87 7.29 -11.99 -0.09
C ALA A 87 7.52 -10.94 1.02
N ARG A 88 7.76 -9.66 0.65
CA ARG A 88 7.91 -8.58 1.64
C ARG A 88 6.60 -8.32 2.39
N PHE A 89 5.48 -8.34 1.69
CA PHE A 89 4.15 -8.16 2.28
C PHE A 89 3.82 -9.29 3.27
N GLU A 90 4.13 -10.54 2.90
CA GLU A 90 3.97 -11.69 3.78
C GLU A 90 4.90 -11.62 5.00
N GLN A 91 6.15 -11.16 4.82
CA GLN A 91 7.07 -10.93 5.93
C GLN A 91 6.55 -9.86 6.89
N GLU A 92 6.01 -8.74 6.38
CA GLU A 92 5.40 -7.69 7.19
C GLU A 92 4.20 -8.24 7.97
N ARG A 93 3.31 -8.94 7.30
CA ARG A 93 2.15 -9.60 7.94
C ARG A 93 2.58 -10.56 9.04
N GLN A 94 3.56 -11.44 8.75
CA GLN A 94 4.05 -12.42 9.71
C GLN A 94 4.73 -11.75 10.92
N ALA A 95 5.51 -10.70 10.68
CA ALA A 95 6.15 -9.93 11.74
C ALA A 95 5.12 -9.32 12.69
N LEU A 96 4.07 -8.71 12.15
CA LEU A 96 2.98 -8.14 12.94
C LEU A 96 2.17 -9.21 13.67
N ALA A 97 1.94 -10.37 13.05
CA ALA A 97 1.13 -11.45 13.65
C ALA A 97 1.77 -12.06 14.91
N VAL A 98 3.10 -12.01 15.05
CA VAL A 98 3.80 -12.50 16.24
C VAL A 98 4.03 -11.42 17.30
N MET A 99 3.66 -10.16 17.00
CA MET A 99 3.76 -9.04 17.94
C MET A 99 2.57 -9.04 18.90
N ASP A 100 2.86 -8.97 20.18
CA ASP A 100 1.86 -8.74 21.24
C ASP A 100 2.40 -7.65 22.17
N HIS A 101 2.08 -6.42 21.84
CA HIS A 101 2.51 -5.24 22.59
C HIS A 101 1.44 -4.14 22.47
N PRO A 102 1.12 -3.41 23.54
CA PRO A 102 0.04 -2.42 23.53
C PRO A 102 0.23 -1.28 22.51
N ASN A 103 1.49 -0.96 22.18
CA ASN A 103 1.82 0.09 21.22
C ASN A 103 2.16 -0.47 19.81
N VAL A 104 1.66 -1.65 19.46
CA VAL A 104 1.77 -2.25 18.12
C VAL A 104 0.41 -2.70 17.66
N ALA A 105 -0.05 -2.21 16.51
CA ALA A 105 -1.33 -2.59 15.92
C ALA A 105 -1.41 -4.11 15.71
N LYS A 106 -2.47 -4.74 16.19
CA LYS A 106 -2.68 -6.20 16.09
C LYS A 106 -3.14 -6.59 14.70
N VAL A 107 -2.62 -7.71 14.18
CA VAL A 107 -3.16 -8.33 12.97
C VAL A 107 -4.27 -9.31 13.36
N PHE A 108 -5.41 -9.19 12.69
CA PHE A 108 -6.59 -10.01 12.96
C PHE A 108 -6.80 -11.11 11.92
N ASP A 109 -6.47 -10.83 10.65
CA ASP A 109 -6.80 -11.70 9.53
C ASP A 109 -5.93 -11.39 8.29
N GLY A 110 -6.01 -12.22 7.26
CA GLY A 110 -5.35 -11.98 5.98
C GLY A 110 -5.85 -12.95 4.91
N GLY A 111 -5.70 -12.56 3.67
CA GLY A 111 -6.19 -13.36 2.56
C GLY A 111 -5.82 -12.76 1.21
N VAL A 112 -6.61 -13.15 0.21
CA VAL A 112 -6.49 -12.67 -1.16
C VAL A 112 -7.84 -12.12 -1.59
N THR A 113 -7.83 -10.94 -2.22
CA THR A 113 -9.05 -10.33 -2.76
C THR A 113 -9.60 -11.14 -3.94
N GLU A 114 -10.84 -10.91 -4.36
CA GLU A 114 -11.42 -11.52 -5.57
C GLU A 114 -10.57 -11.26 -6.84
N ARG A 115 -9.78 -10.20 -6.83
CA ARG A 115 -8.84 -9.83 -7.92
C ARG A 115 -7.45 -10.47 -7.77
N GLY A 116 -7.27 -11.39 -6.82
CA GLY A 116 -5.99 -12.07 -6.61
C GLY A 116 -4.94 -11.25 -5.84
N LEU A 117 -5.29 -10.09 -5.27
CA LEU A 117 -4.34 -9.23 -4.54
C LEU A 117 -4.27 -9.64 -3.08
N PRO A 118 -3.09 -9.91 -2.52
CA PRO A 118 -2.92 -10.17 -1.11
C PRO A 118 -3.34 -8.97 -0.25
N TYR A 119 -3.98 -9.25 0.88
CA TYR A 119 -4.32 -8.26 1.90
C TYR A 119 -4.12 -8.83 3.30
N PHE A 120 -3.99 -7.94 4.28
CA PHE A 120 -4.16 -8.29 5.69
C PHE A 120 -4.98 -7.23 6.43
N VAL A 121 -5.62 -7.69 7.51
CA VAL A 121 -6.51 -6.92 8.35
C VAL A 121 -5.83 -6.68 9.68
N MET A 122 -5.80 -5.44 10.11
CA MET A 122 -5.16 -5.04 11.36
C MET A 122 -6.03 -4.06 12.14
N GLU A 123 -5.67 -3.83 13.36
CA GLU A 123 -6.26 -2.83 14.23
C GLU A 123 -6.26 -1.46 13.56
N HIS A 124 -7.40 -0.78 13.60
CA HIS A 124 -7.52 0.60 13.18
C HIS A 124 -7.20 1.50 14.38
N VAL A 125 -6.09 2.20 14.31
CA VAL A 125 -5.72 3.26 15.26
C VAL A 125 -6.29 4.57 14.73
N ALA A 126 -7.22 5.18 15.48
CA ALA A 126 -7.86 6.45 15.11
C ALA A 126 -6.97 7.65 15.44
N GLY A 127 -5.68 7.50 15.29
CA GLY A 127 -4.66 8.47 15.63
C GLY A 127 -4.13 9.26 14.45
N GLU A 128 -3.28 10.21 14.75
CA GLU A 128 -2.52 10.98 13.78
C GLU A 128 -1.01 10.78 13.97
N PRO A 129 -0.17 11.11 12.96
CA PRO A 129 1.29 11.02 13.12
C PRO A 129 1.78 11.71 14.38
N ILE A 130 2.66 11.04 15.12
CA ILE A 130 3.10 11.45 16.47
C ILE A 130 3.60 12.91 16.52
N THR A 131 4.23 13.41 15.46
CA THR A 131 4.67 14.80 15.38
C THR A 131 3.49 15.75 15.32
N ASN A 132 2.48 15.45 14.49
CA ASN A 132 1.28 16.28 14.35
C ASN A 132 0.49 16.30 15.68
N PHE A 133 0.35 15.14 16.29
CA PHE A 133 -0.26 15.00 17.60
C PHE A 133 0.41 15.89 18.66
N CYS A 134 1.73 15.78 18.77
CA CYS A 134 2.51 16.59 19.71
C CYS A 134 2.39 18.09 19.46
N ASP A 135 2.37 18.52 18.19
CA ASP A 135 2.25 19.93 17.82
C ASP A 135 0.85 20.47 18.10
N ARG A 136 -0.19 19.70 17.72
CA ARG A 136 -1.60 20.06 17.98
C ARG A 136 -1.88 20.23 19.46
N HIS A 137 -1.38 19.32 20.30
CA HIS A 137 -1.59 19.32 21.74
C HIS A 137 -0.55 20.17 22.50
N ARG A 138 0.36 20.86 21.77
CA ARG A 138 1.42 21.71 22.35
C ARG A 138 2.26 20.99 23.40
N TYR A 139 2.62 19.75 23.13
CA TYR A 139 3.41 18.95 24.05
C TYR A 139 4.78 19.56 24.29
N THR A 140 5.15 19.65 25.57
CA THR A 140 6.49 20.03 26.00
C THR A 140 7.51 18.97 25.56
N ILE A 141 8.79 19.33 25.57
CA ILE A 141 9.89 18.38 25.25
C ILE A 141 9.79 17.14 26.14
N ARG A 142 9.48 17.30 27.43
CA ARG A 142 9.35 16.18 28.36
C ARG A 142 8.24 15.22 27.94
N GLN A 143 7.06 15.74 27.61
CA GLN A 143 5.93 14.92 27.15
C GLN A 143 6.22 14.18 25.83
N ARG A 144 6.94 14.85 24.90
CA ARG A 144 7.39 14.21 23.64
C ARG A 144 8.36 13.05 23.91
N LEU A 145 9.28 13.22 24.89
CA LEU A 145 10.20 12.17 25.29
C LEU A 145 9.48 10.98 25.96
N GLU A 146 8.45 11.25 26.76
CA GLU A 146 7.62 10.21 27.38
C GLU A 146 6.89 9.38 26.33
N LEU A 147 6.32 10.02 25.29
CA LEU A 147 5.74 9.29 24.14
C LEU A 147 6.82 8.49 23.38
N PHE A 148 8.00 9.08 23.18
CA PHE A 148 9.09 8.42 22.47
C PHE A 148 9.61 7.19 23.22
N ILE A 149 9.61 7.20 24.53
CA ILE A 149 9.93 6.00 25.34
C ILE A 149 8.98 4.86 25.01
N SER A 150 7.67 5.13 24.89
CA SER A 150 6.69 4.10 24.50
C SER A 150 6.95 3.52 23.10
N VAL A 151 7.45 4.34 22.18
CA VAL A 151 7.90 3.87 20.86
C VAL A 151 9.15 2.97 20.98
N CYS A 152 10.11 3.39 21.82
CA CYS A 152 11.31 2.59 22.07
C CYS A 152 10.98 1.22 22.67
N ASP A 153 10.04 1.14 23.59
CA ASP A 153 9.58 -0.11 24.20
C ASP A 153 8.99 -1.07 23.16
N ALA A 154 8.14 -0.53 22.26
CA ALA A 154 7.57 -1.31 21.17
C ALA A 154 8.66 -1.82 20.20
N VAL A 155 9.62 -0.97 19.85
CA VAL A 155 10.76 -1.33 18.97
C VAL A 155 11.66 -2.38 19.65
N GLN A 156 11.94 -2.21 20.93
CA GLN A 156 12.72 -3.20 21.71
C GLN A 156 12.01 -4.54 21.75
N HIS A 157 10.69 -4.57 21.96
CA HIS A 157 9.90 -5.80 21.91
C HIS A 157 10.01 -6.49 20.55
N ALA A 158 9.97 -5.74 19.45
CA ALA A 158 10.19 -6.27 18.10
C ALA A 158 11.59 -6.87 17.96
N HIS A 159 12.64 -6.16 18.41
CA HIS A 159 14.01 -6.61 18.33
C HIS A 159 14.26 -7.90 19.12
N MET A 160 13.66 -8.04 20.31
CA MET A 160 13.73 -9.29 21.08
C MET A 160 13.12 -10.49 20.35
N LYS A 161 12.19 -10.26 19.42
CA LYS A 161 11.60 -11.28 18.55
C LYS A 161 12.34 -11.44 17.21
N GLY A 162 13.49 -10.77 17.04
CA GLY A 162 14.27 -10.82 15.80
C GLY A 162 13.69 -10.01 14.65
N ILE A 163 12.71 -9.12 14.94
CA ILE A 163 12.01 -8.30 13.93
C ILE A 163 12.63 -6.91 13.90
N ILE A 164 13.06 -6.49 12.71
CA ILE A 164 13.56 -5.14 12.44
C ILE A 164 12.56 -4.42 11.54
N HIS A 165 12.04 -3.26 11.96
CA HIS A 165 11.01 -2.50 11.26
C HIS A 165 11.47 -1.94 9.89
N ARG A 166 12.73 -1.52 9.75
CA ARG A 166 13.39 -1.00 8.53
C ARG A 166 12.82 0.28 7.91
N ASP A 167 11.65 0.74 8.32
CA ASP A 167 11.01 1.99 7.85
C ASP A 167 10.36 2.74 9.02
N LEU A 168 11.03 2.79 10.17
CA LEU A 168 10.56 3.56 11.32
C LEU A 168 10.74 5.06 11.04
N LYS A 169 9.63 5.77 11.03
CA LYS A 169 9.57 7.23 10.81
C LYS A 169 8.33 7.79 11.49
N PRO A 170 8.29 9.11 11.79
CA PRO A 170 7.18 9.72 12.51
C PRO A 170 5.79 9.47 11.88
N SER A 171 5.72 9.39 10.56
CA SER A 171 4.45 9.11 9.86
C SER A 171 3.93 7.68 10.03
N ASN A 172 4.77 6.75 10.51
CA ASN A 172 4.39 5.37 10.80
C ASN A 172 4.12 5.13 12.30
N VAL A 173 4.22 6.19 13.11
CA VAL A 173 3.89 6.16 14.54
C VAL A 173 2.66 7.04 14.73
N LEU A 174 1.53 6.41 15.06
CA LEU A 174 0.28 7.11 15.32
C LEU A 174 0.08 7.30 16.82
N ALA A 175 -0.43 8.46 17.20
CA ALA A 175 -0.81 8.78 18.57
C ALA A 175 -2.28 9.20 18.60
N GLU A 176 -3.01 8.74 19.61
CA GLU A 176 -4.39 9.11 19.87
C GLU A 176 -4.60 9.40 21.35
N MET A 177 -5.64 10.15 21.67
CA MET A 177 -6.09 10.35 23.06
C MET A 177 -7.01 9.22 23.45
N VAL A 178 -6.66 8.48 24.48
CA VAL A 178 -7.51 7.47 25.10
C VAL A 178 -7.98 7.99 26.44
N ASP A 179 -9.30 8.08 26.65
CA ASP A 179 -9.94 8.52 27.90
C ASP A 179 -9.40 9.87 28.45
N GLY A 180 -9.03 10.78 27.56
CA GLY A 180 -8.51 12.11 27.92
C GLY A 180 -7.06 12.11 28.40
N LYS A 181 -6.34 11.02 28.14
CA LYS A 181 -4.90 10.85 28.45
C LYS A 181 -4.11 10.53 27.19
#